data_2d91002c91b5a685573d349826fec042
#
_entry.id   2d91002c91b5a685573d349826fec042
#
_cell.length_a   1.000
_cell.length_b   1.000
_cell.length_c   1.000
_cell.angle_alpha   90.00
_cell.angle_beta   90.00
_cell.angle_gamma   90.00
#
_symmetry.space_group_name_H-M   'P 1'
#
loop_
_entity.id
_entity.type
_entity.pdbx_description
1 polymer ?
#
loop_
_entity_poly.entity_id
_entity_poly.type
_entity_poly.pdbx_seq_one_letter_code
_entity_poly.pdbx_strand_id
1 'polypeptide(L)'
;MADISHQLKTPLTSIRILLDNINENPQMDKQTKKEFLNEISKQIDWISSLTISLLKLAKFDSGSIVMNDEMIDVTKLMNEVISNLDILLDLKNIQIIKKYDNKATIKADYNWQIEALTNILKNAIEHSKENSKIIITTINTSVFTKIIIQDEGEGIDSKDIKHIFERFYKSEHSSKESTGIGLALAKTIIEKENGYIKVESKSGCGTTFEIKYVKC
;
A
#
# COMPACT_ATOMS: atom_id res chain seq x y z
N MET A 1 -1.27 -19.67 9.25
CA MET A 1 -2.31 -18.65 8.96
C MET A 1 -2.29 -17.67 10.11
N ALA A 2 -1.63 -16.52 9.95
CA ALA A 2 -1.85 -15.42 10.87
C ALA A 2 -3.36 -15.15 10.81
N ASP A 3 -3.98 -15.23 11.96
CA ASP A 3 -5.38 -15.54 12.06
C ASP A 3 -6.20 -14.31 11.66
N ILE A 4 -6.80 -14.33 10.46
CA ILE A 4 -7.76 -13.31 10.01
C ILE A 4 -8.75 -13.02 11.12
N SER A 5 -9.18 -14.10 11.83
CA SER A 5 -10.07 -13.99 12.98
C SER A 5 -9.47 -13.12 14.08
N HIS A 6 -8.18 -13.24 14.36
CA HIS A 6 -7.51 -12.40 15.36
C HIS A 6 -7.41 -10.94 14.93
N GLN A 7 -7.09 -10.70 13.66
CA GLN A 7 -7.02 -9.34 13.11
C GLN A 7 -8.39 -8.64 13.12
N LEU A 8 -9.48 -9.36 12.89
CA LEU A 8 -10.85 -8.81 12.97
C LEU A 8 -11.36 -8.66 14.40
N LYS A 9 -10.97 -9.56 15.31
CA LYS A 9 -11.47 -9.54 16.70
C LYS A 9 -11.04 -8.27 17.44
N THR A 10 -9.81 -7.83 17.25
CA THR A 10 -9.26 -6.65 17.95
C THR A 10 -10.06 -5.37 17.66
N PRO A 11 -10.27 -4.92 16.41
CA PRO A 11 -11.05 -3.73 16.12
C PRO A 11 -12.51 -3.88 16.52
N LEU A 12 -13.13 -5.06 16.34
CA LEU A 12 -14.51 -5.30 16.75
C LEU A 12 -14.67 -5.19 18.28
N THR A 13 -13.70 -5.69 19.04
CA THR A 13 -13.69 -5.54 20.51
C THR A 13 -13.52 -4.07 20.89
N SER A 14 -12.64 -3.31 20.22
CA SER A 14 -12.47 -1.88 20.46
C SER A 14 -13.76 -1.10 20.18
N ILE A 15 -14.42 -1.34 19.05
CA ILE A 15 -15.72 -0.74 18.70
C ILE A 15 -16.74 -1.01 19.82
N ARG A 16 -16.85 -2.26 20.27
CA ARG A 16 -17.79 -2.65 21.32
C ARG A 16 -17.54 -1.88 22.62
N ILE A 17 -16.27 -1.86 23.09
CA ILE A 17 -15.91 -1.13 24.33
C ILE A 17 -16.25 0.35 24.22
N LEU A 18 -15.97 0.99 23.06
CA LEU A 18 -16.29 2.41 22.88
C LEU A 18 -17.80 2.66 22.87
N LEU A 19 -18.59 1.78 22.26
CA LEU A 19 -20.05 1.86 22.27
C LEU A 19 -20.62 1.65 23.68
N ASP A 20 -20.12 0.65 24.43
CA ASP A 20 -20.54 0.38 25.82
C ASP A 20 -20.26 1.62 26.68
N ASN A 21 -19.07 2.23 26.57
CA ASN A 21 -18.72 3.47 27.29
C ASN A 21 -19.66 4.65 26.96
N ILE A 22 -20.04 4.81 25.69
CA ILE A 22 -20.99 5.87 25.28
C ILE A 22 -22.37 5.63 25.92
N ASN A 23 -22.84 4.37 25.95
CA ASN A 23 -24.15 4.00 26.45
C ASN A 23 -24.23 4.08 27.99
N GLU A 24 -23.16 3.67 28.69
CA GLU A 24 -23.12 3.67 30.16
C GLU A 24 -22.89 5.06 30.75
N ASN A 25 -22.44 6.04 29.95
CA ASN A 25 -22.16 7.40 30.39
C ASN A 25 -23.05 8.45 29.68
N PRO A 26 -24.36 8.55 29.99
CA PRO A 26 -25.25 9.53 29.34
C PRO A 26 -24.83 10.98 29.54
N GLN A 27 -24.05 11.27 30.59
CA GLN A 27 -23.51 12.58 30.92
C GLN A 27 -22.13 12.85 30.29
N MET A 28 -21.64 11.95 29.43
CA MET A 28 -20.36 12.15 28.73
C MET A 28 -20.37 13.47 27.97
N ASP A 29 -19.29 14.24 28.09
CA ASP A 29 -19.16 15.50 27.36
C ASP A 29 -19.15 15.28 25.84
N LYS A 30 -19.58 16.30 25.12
CA LYS A 30 -19.75 16.22 23.65
C LYS A 30 -18.44 15.96 22.91
N GLN A 31 -17.32 16.46 23.45
CA GLN A 31 -16.00 16.30 22.81
C GLN A 31 -15.53 14.85 22.90
N THR A 32 -15.55 14.26 24.11
CA THR A 32 -15.20 12.86 24.34
C THR A 32 -16.09 11.92 23.52
N LYS A 33 -17.40 12.19 23.47
CA LYS A 33 -18.33 11.40 22.64
C LYS A 33 -17.97 11.47 21.16
N LYS A 34 -17.59 12.65 20.65
CA LYS A 34 -17.16 12.84 19.27
C LYS A 34 -15.87 12.08 18.98
N GLU A 35 -14.92 12.09 19.90
CA GLU A 35 -13.66 11.35 19.78
C GLU A 35 -13.90 9.83 19.69
N PHE A 36 -14.78 9.28 20.54
CA PHE A 36 -15.16 7.87 20.51
C PHE A 36 -15.85 7.49 19.20
N LEU A 37 -16.76 8.31 18.70
CA LEU A 37 -17.42 8.06 17.41
C LEU A 37 -16.46 8.13 16.24
N ASN A 38 -15.49 9.04 16.25
CA ASN A 38 -14.44 9.13 15.24
C ASN A 38 -13.55 7.89 15.27
N GLU A 39 -13.19 7.39 16.46
CA GLU A 39 -12.38 6.17 16.58
C GLU A 39 -13.15 4.94 16.09
N ILE A 40 -14.45 4.83 16.39
CA ILE A 40 -15.33 3.78 15.85
C ILE A 40 -15.33 3.82 14.33
N SER A 41 -15.50 5.02 13.73
CA SER A 41 -15.48 5.19 12.27
C SER A 41 -14.16 4.67 11.67
N LYS A 42 -13.02 5.06 12.24
CA LYS A 42 -11.69 4.58 11.79
C LYS A 42 -11.57 3.05 11.84
N GLN A 43 -12.08 2.42 12.90
CA GLN A 43 -12.05 0.96 13.03
C GLN A 43 -12.93 0.28 11.96
N ILE A 44 -14.08 0.86 11.63
CA ILE A 44 -14.97 0.37 10.56
C ILE A 44 -14.29 0.51 9.19
N ASP A 45 -13.68 1.65 8.89
CA ASP A 45 -12.96 1.89 7.65
C ASP A 45 -11.78 0.93 7.48
N TRP A 46 -11.07 0.66 8.57
CA TRP A 46 -9.99 -0.31 8.58
C TRP A 46 -10.49 -1.75 8.29
N ILE A 47 -11.58 -2.20 8.94
CA ILE A 47 -12.21 -3.51 8.69
C ILE A 47 -12.65 -3.62 7.22
N SER A 48 -13.25 -2.57 6.68
CA SER A 48 -13.71 -2.51 5.29
C SER A 48 -12.53 -2.67 4.32
N SER A 49 -11.44 -1.92 4.52
CA SER A 49 -10.22 -1.98 3.72
C SER A 49 -9.58 -3.37 3.80
N LEU A 50 -9.51 -3.95 5.00
CA LEU A 50 -9.00 -5.31 5.21
C LEU A 50 -9.83 -6.34 4.41
N THR A 51 -11.15 -6.27 4.53
CA THR A 51 -12.07 -7.20 3.86
C THR A 51 -11.94 -7.12 2.33
N ILE A 52 -11.88 -5.92 1.77
CA ILE A 52 -11.70 -5.70 0.33
C ILE A 52 -10.36 -6.31 -0.14
N SER A 53 -9.28 -6.05 0.59
CA SER A 53 -7.95 -6.58 0.25
C SER A 53 -7.91 -8.11 0.31
N LEU A 54 -8.57 -8.71 1.32
CA LEU A 54 -8.69 -10.16 1.44
C LEU A 54 -9.49 -10.78 0.30
N LEU A 55 -10.60 -10.17 -0.10
CA LEU A 55 -11.40 -10.63 -1.24
C LEU A 55 -10.60 -10.56 -2.54
N LYS A 56 -9.80 -9.51 -2.75
CA LYS A 56 -8.90 -9.41 -3.90
C LYS A 56 -7.89 -10.55 -3.89
N LEU A 57 -7.19 -10.78 -2.78
CA LEU A 57 -6.25 -11.90 -2.66
C LEU A 57 -6.91 -13.25 -2.89
N ALA A 58 -8.08 -13.51 -2.31
CA ALA A 58 -8.81 -14.76 -2.51
C ALA A 58 -9.17 -15.00 -3.99
N LYS A 59 -9.51 -13.94 -4.74
CA LYS A 59 -9.75 -14.04 -6.19
C LYS A 59 -8.47 -14.38 -6.95
N PHE A 60 -7.31 -13.84 -6.56
CA PHE A 60 -6.02 -14.22 -7.14
C PHE A 60 -5.67 -15.68 -6.83
N ASP A 61 -5.81 -16.10 -5.58
CA ASP A 61 -5.49 -17.47 -5.14
C ASP A 61 -6.37 -18.52 -5.83
N SER A 62 -7.65 -18.22 -6.07
CA SER A 62 -8.57 -19.12 -6.78
C SER A 62 -8.35 -19.16 -8.30
N GLY A 63 -7.49 -18.28 -8.84
CA GLY A 63 -7.30 -18.18 -10.29
C GLY A 63 -8.51 -17.66 -11.06
N SER A 64 -9.52 -17.12 -10.36
CA SER A 64 -10.78 -16.65 -10.97
C SER A 64 -10.65 -15.29 -11.69
N ILE A 65 -9.50 -14.62 -11.55
CA ILE A 65 -9.25 -13.34 -12.22
C ILE A 65 -8.80 -13.61 -13.66
N VAL A 66 -9.53 -13.03 -14.59
CA VAL A 66 -9.12 -12.92 -15.99
C VAL A 66 -8.44 -11.55 -16.14
N MET A 67 -7.14 -11.57 -16.46
CA MET A 67 -6.38 -10.35 -16.73
C MET A 67 -6.70 -9.84 -18.13
N ASN A 68 -6.88 -8.54 -18.26
CA ASN A 68 -7.05 -7.88 -19.54
C ASN A 68 -5.73 -7.20 -19.93
N ASP A 69 -4.82 -8.00 -20.50
CA ASP A 69 -3.50 -7.53 -20.90
C ASP A 69 -3.58 -6.50 -22.04
N GLU A 70 -3.09 -5.30 -21.81
CA GLU A 70 -2.96 -4.25 -22.79
C GLU A 70 -1.58 -3.59 -22.73
N MET A 71 -1.22 -2.85 -23.79
CA MET A 71 0.02 -2.06 -23.79
C MET A 71 -0.21 -0.75 -23.05
N ILE A 72 0.40 -0.63 -21.89
CA ILE A 72 0.25 0.48 -20.95
C ILE A 72 1.42 1.46 -21.10
N ASP A 73 1.12 2.73 -21.26
CA ASP A 73 2.08 3.83 -21.08
C ASP A 73 2.36 4.03 -19.60
N VAL A 74 3.59 3.73 -19.17
CA VAL A 74 3.98 3.79 -17.76
C VAL A 74 3.94 5.22 -17.21
N THR A 75 4.16 6.23 -18.05
CA THR A 75 4.06 7.63 -17.62
C THR A 75 2.63 8.00 -17.24
N LYS A 76 1.64 7.59 -18.05
CA LYS A 76 0.22 7.82 -17.76
C LYS A 76 -0.21 7.06 -16.51
N LEU A 77 0.17 5.79 -16.43
CA LEU A 77 -0.10 4.93 -15.28
C LEU A 77 0.42 5.56 -13.97
N MET A 78 1.68 5.96 -13.94
CA MET A 78 2.28 6.55 -12.73
C MET A 78 1.66 7.91 -12.37
N ASN A 79 1.27 8.72 -13.34
CA ASN A 79 0.59 9.99 -13.06
C ASN A 79 -0.78 9.76 -12.41
N GLU A 80 -1.53 8.75 -12.84
CA GLU A 80 -2.81 8.38 -12.21
C GLU A 80 -2.61 7.83 -10.79
N VAL A 81 -1.62 6.95 -10.59
CA VAL A 81 -1.25 6.44 -9.25
C VAL A 81 -0.90 7.58 -8.29
N ILE A 82 -0.14 8.59 -8.75
CA ILE A 82 0.21 9.75 -7.94
C ILE A 82 -1.06 10.55 -7.61
N SER A 83 -1.90 10.83 -8.61
CA SER A 83 -3.14 11.61 -8.41
C SER A 83 -4.09 10.95 -7.41
N ASN A 84 -4.16 9.62 -7.37
CA ASN A 84 -4.96 8.88 -6.39
C ASN A 84 -4.45 9.06 -4.94
N LEU A 85 -3.24 9.56 -4.76
CA LEU A 85 -2.58 9.75 -3.46
C LEU A 85 -2.27 11.22 -3.15
N ASP A 86 -2.76 12.18 -3.97
CA ASP A 86 -2.47 13.61 -3.81
C ASP A 86 -2.75 14.12 -2.39
N ILE A 87 -3.88 13.73 -1.80
CA ILE A 87 -4.25 14.15 -0.43
C ILE A 87 -3.20 13.68 0.61
N LEU A 88 -2.70 12.46 0.47
CA LEU A 88 -1.69 11.92 1.39
C LEU A 88 -0.32 12.60 1.21
N LEU A 89 0.03 12.92 -0.03
CA LEU A 89 1.23 13.67 -0.37
C LEU A 89 1.19 15.07 0.22
N ASP A 90 0.05 15.77 0.06
CA ASP A 90 -0.16 17.12 0.60
C ASP A 90 -0.13 17.14 2.13
N LEU A 91 -0.80 16.18 2.80
CA LEU A 91 -0.82 16.07 4.26
C LEU A 91 0.59 15.96 4.88
N LYS A 92 1.53 15.30 4.19
CA LYS A 92 2.93 15.16 4.64
C LYS A 92 3.88 16.13 3.95
N ASN A 93 3.37 16.98 3.05
CA ASN A 93 4.17 17.88 2.21
C ASN A 93 5.32 17.13 1.49
N ILE A 94 5.03 15.98 0.88
CA ILE A 94 6.00 15.16 0.18
C ILE A 94 6.07 15.58 -1.28
N GLN A 95 7.29 15.86 -1.76
CA GLN A 95 7.54 16.21 -3.15
C GLN A 95 7.80 14.95 -4.00
N ILE A 96 7.04 14.74 -5.08
CA ILE A 96 7.33 13.70 -6.06
C ILE A 96 8.32 14.22 -7.12
N ILE A 97 9.46 13.57 -7.26
CA ILE A 97 10.43 13.82 -8.32
C ILE A 97 10.30 12.75 -9.39
N LYS A 98 9.86 13.16 -10.59
CA LYS A 98 9.62 12.28 -11.73
C LYS A 98 10.84 12.24 -12.65
N LYS A 99 11.41 11.05 -12.88
CA LYS A 99 12.50 10.78 -13.82
C LYS A 99 12.03 9.70 -14.82
N TYR A 100 11.14 10.11 -15.73
CA TYR A 100 10.48 9.18 -16.62
C TYR A 100 11.19 9.03 -17.96
N ASP A 101 11.30 7.79 -18.42
CA ASP A 101 11.52 7.48 -19.83
C ASP A 101 10.15 7.47 -20.52
N ASN A 102 9.92 8.46 -21.39
CA ASN A 102 8.64 8.65 -22.09
C ASN A 102 8.27 7.51 -23.07
N LYS A 103 9.18 6.56 -23.30
CA LYS A 103 8.95 5.38 -24.13
C LYS A 103 8.67 4.14 -23.29
N ALA A 104 8.62 4.26 -21.97
CA ALA A 104 8.40 3.14 -21.07
C ALA A 104 6.96 2.61 -21.22
N THR A 105 6.86 1.34 -21.65
CA THR A 105 5.59 0.62 -21.78
C THR A 105 5.70 -0.74 -21.13
N ILE A 106 4.59 -1.26 -20.61
CA ILE A 106 4.44 -2.62 -20.10
C ILE A 106 3.20 -3.27 -20.72
N LYS A 107 3.19 -4.60 -20.83
CA LYS A 107 1.99 -5.35 -21.19
C LYS A 107 1.41 -5.95 -19.92
N ALA A 108 0.23 -5.46 -19.50
CA ALA A 108 -0.38 -5.79 -18.22
C ALA A 108 -1.86 -5.39 -18.18
N ASP A 109 -2.57 -5.73 -17.10
CA ASP A 109 -3.90 -5.19 -16.82
C ASP A 109 -3.79 -3.82 -16.12
N TYR A 110 -4.35 -2.78 -16.74
CA TYR A 110 -4.24 -1.40 -16.27
C TYR A 110 -4.74 -1.21 -14.84
N ASN A 111 -5.91 -1.73 -14.52
CA ASN A 111 -6.53 -1.54 -13.21
C ASN A 111 -5.78 -2.26 -12.11
N TRP A 112 -5.29 -3.46 -12.38
CA TRP A 112 -4.48 -4.18 -11.41
C TRP A 112 -3.11 -3.55 -11.21
N GLN A 113 -2.53 -2.94 -12.25
CA GLN A 113 -1.30 -2.17 -12.11
C GLN A 113 -1.50 -0.90 -11.28
N ILE A 114 -2.60 -0.16 -11.47
CA ILE A 114 -2.97 0.96 -10.58
C ILE A 114 -3.03 0.49 -9.13
N GLU A 115 -3.68 -0.62 -8.86
CA GLU A 115 -3.80 -1.19 -7.51
C GLU A 115 -2.43 -1.52 -6.91
N ALA A 116 -1.58 -2.23 -7.65
CA ALA A 116 -0.26 -2.65 -7.18
C ALA A 116 0.66 -1.45 -6.88
N LEU A 117 0.75 -0.52 -7.82
CA LEU A 117 1.62 0.65 -7.69
C LEU A 117 1.10 1.65 -6.64
N THR A 118 -0.23 1.77 -6.48
CA THR A 118 -0.84 2.56 -5.41
C THR A 118 -0.46 1.99 -4.04
N ASN A 119 -0.50 0.67 -3.84
CA ASN A 119 -0.08 0.06 -2.58
C ASN A 119 1.41 0.30 -2.27
N ILE A 120 2.28 0.23 -3.28
CA ILE A 120 3.72 0.48 -3.11
C ILE A 120 3.99 1.96 -2.82
N LEU A 121 3.40 2.88 -3.61
CA LEU A 121 3.61 4.31 -3.41
C LEU A 121 2.99 4.80 -2.10
N LYS A 122 1.83 4.29 -1.71
CA LYS A 122 1.21 4.56 -0.40
C LYS A 122 2.14 4.14 0.73
N ASN A 123 2.74 2.96 0.65
CA ASN A 123 3.73 2.50 1.64
C ASN A 123 4.93 3.45 1.71
N ALA A 124 5.48 3.88 0.56
CA ALA A 124 6.55 4.86 0.52
C ALA A 124 6.16 6.18 1.19
N ILE A 125 4.93 6.68 0.97
CA ILE A 125 4.42 7.92 1.60
C ILE A 125 4.25 7.72 3.11
N GLU A 126 3.65 6.61 3.55
CA GLU A 126 3.39 6.34 4.97
C GLU A 126 4.68 6.32 5.80
N HIS A 127 5.77 5.74 5.27
CA HIS A 127 7.06 5.61 5.94
C HIS A 127 8.03 6.76 5.65
N SER A 128 7.68 7.69 4.77
CA SER A 128 8.45 8.91 4.52
C SER A 128 8.27 9.93 5.64
N LYS A 129 9.31 10.73 5.87
CA LYS A 129 9.25 11.88 6.77
C LYS A 129 8.44 13.02 6.13
N GLU A 130 7.89 13.89 6.96
CA GLU A 130 7.29 15.13 6.47
C GLU A 130 8.32 15.99 5.75
N ASN A 131 7.90 16.75 4.74
CA ASN A 131 8.73 17.61 3.91
C ASN A 131 9.87 16.88 3.19
N SER A 132 9.74 15.58 2.94
CA SER A 132 10.72 14.75 2.24
C SER A 132 10.40 14.62 0.75
N LYS A 133 11.14 13.75 0.06
CA LYS A 133 10.98 13.51 -1.37
C LYS A 133 10.80 12.03 -1.65
N ILE A 134 9.99 11.74 -2.66
CA ILE A 134 9.92 10.41 -3.27
C ILE A 134 10.34 10.55 -4.73
N ILE A 135 11.30 9.74 -5.16
CA ILE A 135 11.81 9.75 -6.53
C ILE A 135 11.21 8.56 -7.26
N ILE A 136 10.55 8.83 -8.39
CA ILE A 136 10.02 7.79 -9.26
C ILE A 136 10.79 7.83 -10.58
N THR A 137 11.49 6.73 -10.87
CA THR A 137 12.30 6.58 -12.09
C THR A 137 11.73 5.46 -12.94
N THR A 138 11.61 5.70 -14.25
CA THR A 138 11.29 4.64 -15.21
C THR A 138 12.47 4.44 -16.15
N ILE A 139 12.78 3.19 -16.47
CA ILE A 139 13.86 2.79 -17.38
C ILE A 139 13.25 1.87 -18.42
N ASN A 140 13.47 2.17 -19.68
CA ASN A 140 13.00 1.38 -20.80
C ASN A 140 14.16 0.90 -21.66
N THR A 141 14.25 -0.40 -21.86
CA THR A 141 15.23 -1.02 -22.73
C THR A 141 14.55 -1.91 -23.77
N SER A 142 15.30 -2.52 -24.67
CA SER A 142 14.77 -3.53 -25.60
C SER A 142 14.34 -4.83 -24.89
N VAL A 143 14.82 -5.08 -23.66
CA VAL A 143 14.62 -6.35 -22.95
C VAL A 143 13.64 -6.21 -21.79
N PHE A 144 13.58 -5.06 -21.15
CA PHE A 144 12.72 -4.84 -20.00
C PHE A 144 12.29 -3.38 -19.84
N THR A 145 11.21 -3.20 -19.11
CA THR A 145 10.81 -1.93 -18.51
C THR A 145 10.90 -2.05 -17.00
N LYS A 146 11.44 -1.01 -16.35
CA LYS A 146 11.62 -0.97 -14.90
C LYS A 146 10.98 0.31 -14.34
N ILE A 147 10.29 0.16 -13.20
CA ILE A 147 9.75 1.25 -12.39
C ILE A 147 10.46 1.18 -11.05
N ILE A 148 11.03 2.30 -10.60
CA ILE A 148 11.74 2.41 -9.33
C ILE A 148 11.05 3.49 -8.52
N ILE A 149 10.65 3.17 -7.29
CA ILE A 149 10.07 4.08 -6.32
C ILE A 149 11.01 4.14 -5.13
N GLN A 150 11.60 5.29 -4.87
CA GLN A 150 12.60 5.51 -3.82
C GLN A 150 12.12 6.60 -2.87
N ASP A 151 12.04 6.29 -1.59
CA ASP A 151 11.75 7.22 -0.51
C ASP A 151 13.01 7.52 0.34
N GLU A 152 12.93 8.62 1.12
CA GLU A 152 13.94 9.03 2.09
C GLU A 152 13.42 8.80 3.54
N GLY A 153 12.64 7.73 3.74
CA GLY A 153 11.97 7.43 4.99
C GLY A 153 12.87 6.78 6.05
N GLU A 154 12.23 6.16 7.02
CA GLU A 154 12.89 5.48 8.13
C GLU A 154 13.64 4.20 7.72
N GLY A 155 13.35 3.69 6.51
CA GLY A 155 13.91 2.44 6.03
C GLY A 155 13.33 1.22 6.75
N ILE A 156 13.85 0.03 6.39
CA ILE A 156 13.40 -1.26 6.90
C ILE A 156 14.58 -1.99 7.51
N ASP A 157 14.40 -2.56 8.68
CA ASP A 157 15.41 -3.40 9.29
C ASP A 157 15.67 -4.66 8.45
N SER A 158 16.91 -5.10 8.43
CA SER A 158 17.33 -6.27 7.63
C SER A 158 16.57 -7.56 7.99
N LYS A 159 16.15 -7.70 9.25
CA LYS A 159 15.31 -8.81 9.73
C LYS A 159 13.92 -8.81 9.08
N ASP A 160 13.38 -7.61 8.81
CA ASP A 160 12.01 -7.41 8.33
C ASP A 160 11.90 -7.47 6.80
N ILE A 161 12.98 -7.12 6.06
CA ILE A 161 12.99 -7.08 4.59
C ILE A 161 12.45 -8.37 3.95
N LYS A 162 12.73 -9.53 4.55
CA LYS A 162 12.28 -10.83 4.04
C LYS A 162 10.78 -11.04 4.18
N HIS A 163 10.15 -10.33 5.12
CA HIS A 163 8.77 -10.55 5.55
C HIS A 163 7.79 -9.50 5.05
N ILE A 164 8.26 -8.34 4.53
CA ILE A 164 7.38 -7.24 4.15
C ILE A 164 6.32 -7.59 3.09
N PHE A 165 6.54 -8.65 2.33
CA PHE A 165 5.59 -9.17 1.34
C PHE A 165 4.70 -10.30 1.88
N GLU A 166 4.88 -10.71 3.14
CA GLU A 166 4.01 -11.68 3.77
C GLU A 166 2.68 -11.05 4.18
N ARG A 167 1.61 -11.82 4.08
CA ARG A 167 0.26 -11.35 4.45
C ARG A 167 0.20 -11.08 5.94
N PHE A 168 -0.39 -9.96 6.32
CA PHE A 168 -0.54 -9.49 7.72
C PHE A 168 0.77 -9.14 8.43
N TYR A 169 1.88 -9.12 7.71
CA TYR A 169 3.12 -8.71 8.32
C TYR A 169 3.11 -7.20 8.57
N LYS A 170 3.50 -6.83 9.78
CA LYS A 170 3.71 -5.45 10.23
C LYS A 170 5.02 -5.37 10.97
N SER A 171 5.88 -4.43 10.60
CA SER A 171 7.06 -4.11 11.40
C SER A 171 6.65 -3.33 12.66
N GLU A 172 7.57 -3.20 13.62
CA GLU A 172 7.33 -2.41 14.84
C GLU A 172 6.99 -0.94 14.57
N HIS A 173 7.40 -0.42 13.41
CA HIS A 173 7.17 0.96 12.98
C HIS A 173 5.97 1.12 12.04
N SER A 174 5.23 0.05 11.78
CA SER A 174 4.04 0.13 10.92
C SER A 174 2.93 0.94 11.57
N SER A 175 2.21 1.74 10.77
CA SER A 175 1.05 2.48 11.26
C SER A 175 -0.02 1.53 11.80
N LYS A 176 -0.74 1.93 12.85
CA LYS A 176 -1.86 1.16 13.40
C LYS A 176 -2.96 0.94 12.37
N GLU A 177 -3.06 1.84 11.41
CA GLU A 177 -4.07 1.85 10.35
C GLU A 177 -3.70 0.91 9.18
N SER A 178 -2.44 0.48 9.04
CA SER A 178 -2.05 -0.44 7.97
C SER A 178 -2.67 -1.82 8.19
N THR A 179 -3.06 -2.50 7.11
CA THR A 179 -3.63 -3.87 7.18
C THR A 179 -2.57 -4.96 7.09
N GLY A 180 -1.35 -4.64 6.67
CA GLY A 180 -0.30 -5.61 6.38
C GLY A 180 -0.58 -6.48 5.15
N ILE A 181 -1.50 -6.05 4.27
CA ILE A 181 -1.88 -6.80 3.06
C ILE A 181 -1.43 -6.10 1.78
N GLY A 182 -1.27 -4.78 1.79
CA GLY A 182 -1.04 -3.98 0.58
C GLY A 182 0.18 -4.43 -0.22
N LEU A 183 1.34 -4.62 0.41
CA LEU A 183 2.56 -5.08 -0.28
C LEU A 183 2.44 -6.54 -0.75
N ALA A 184 1.78 -7.41 0.02
CA ALA A 184 1.51 -8.78 -0.39
C ALA A 184 0.63 -8.84 -1.64
N LEU A 185 -0.42 -8.01 -1.69
CA LEU A 185 -1.29 -7.88 -2.86
C LEU A 185 -0.54 -7.32 -4.06
N ALA A 186 0.25 -6.26 -3.87
CA ALA A 186 1.06 -5.67 -4.93
C ALA A 186 2.02 -6.70 -5.55
N LYS A 187 2.73 -7.47 -4.72
CA LYS A 187 3.60 -8.56 -5.20
C LYS A 187 2.82 -9.61 -5.97
N THR A 188 1.67 -10.06 -5.45
CA THR A 188 0.82 -11.06 -6.12
C THR A 188 0.38 -10.59 -7.51
N ILE A 189 -0.03 -9.34 -7.66
CA ILE A 189 -0.44 -8.75 -8.94
C ILE A 189 0.75 -8.73 -9.91
N ILE A 190 1.88 -8.17 -9.48
CA ILE A 190 3.08 -8.02 -10.31
C ILE A 190 3.58 -9.39 -10.80
N GLU A 191 3.67 -10.38 -9.91
CA GLU A 191 4.13 -11.73 -10.27
C GLU A 191 3.15 -12.45 -11.19
N LYS A 192 1.84 -12.23 -11.01
CA LYS A 192 0.82 -12.81 -11.90
C LYS A 192 0.93 -12.31 -13.35
N GLU A 193 1.42 -11.10 -13.53
CA GLU A 193 1.67 -10.48 -14.84
C GLU A 193 3.14 -10.61 -15.29
N ASN A 194 3.84 -11.65 -14.81
CA ASN A 194 5.22 -11.97 -15.16
C ASN A 194 6.23 -10.85 -14.86
N GLY A 195 5.88 -9.96 -13.92
CA GLY A 195 6.78 -8.97 -13.36
C GLY A 195 7.56 -9.50 -12.16
N TYR A 196 8.58 -8.76 -11.76
CA TYR A 196 9.39 -9.02 -10.56
C TYR A 196 9.41 -7.77 -9.69
N ILE A 197 9.28 -7.96 -8.37
CA ILE A 197 9.45 -6.89 -7.40
C ILE A 197 10.63 -7.20 -6.49
N LYS A 198 11.49 -6.20 -6.29
CA LYS A 198 12.63 -6.25 -5.37
C LYS A 198 12.56 -5.04 -4.44
N VAL A 199 13.06 -5.19 -3.23
CA VAL A 199 13.22 -4.11 -2.26
C VAL A 199 14.67 -4.05 -1.82
N GLU A 200 15.19 -2.83 -1.72
CA GLU A 200 16.45 -2.51 -1.09
C GLU A 200 16.19 -1.42 -0.05
N SER A 201 16.59 -1.66 1.17
CA SER A 201 16.38 -0.72 2.27
C SER A 201 17.46 -0.86 3.32
N LYS A 202 17.69 0.25 4.02
CA LYS A 202 18.56 0.31 5.19
C LYS A 202 17.90 1.22 6.22
N SER A 203 17.81 0.77 7.46
CA SER A 203 17.25 1.55 8.57
C SER A 203 17.89 2.93 8.63
N GLY A 204 17.06 3.98 8.69
CA GLY A 204 17.45 5.39 8.69
C GLY A 204 17.80 5.99 7.33
N CYS A 205 17.80 5.20 6.23
CA CYS A 205 18.26 5.65 4.91
C CYS A 205 17.17 5.64 3.82
N GLY A 206 15.96 5.19 4.15
CA GLY A 206 14.86 5.05 3.19
C GLY A 206 14.78 3.69 2.52
N THR A 207 13.83 3.57 1.59
CA THR A 207 13.53 2.32 0.90
C THR A 207 13.45 2.54 -0.61
N THR A 208 13.89 1.55 -1.36
CA THR A 208 13.77 1.52 -2.83
C THR A 208 13.04 0.26 -3.24
N PHE A 209 11.89 0.42 -3.87
CA PHE A 209 11.17 -0.65 -4.56
C PHE A 209 11.51 -0.62 -6.05
N GLU A 210 11.90 -1.75 -6.60
CA GLU A 210 12.18 -1.95 -8.00
C GLU A 210 11.19 -2.95 -8.59
N ILE A 211 10.38 -2.53 -9.57
CA ILE A 211 9.44 -3.36 -10.30
C ILE A 211 9.97 -3.51 -11.73
N LYS A 212 10.07 -4.74 -12.24
CA LYS A 212 10.63 -5.04 -13.55
C LYS A 212 9.71 -5.95 -14.34
N TYR A 213 9.40 -5.56 -15.57
CA TYR A 213 8.67 -6.35 -16.55
C TYR A 213 9.59 -6.68 -17.72
N VAL A 214 9.71 -7.96 -18.03
CA VAL A 214 10.49 -8.44 -19.18
C VAL A 214 9.63 -8.31 -20.44
N LYS A 215 10.22 -7.79 -21.53
CA LYS A 215 9.55 -7.71 -22.82
C LYS A 215 9.71 -9.02 -23.56
N CYS A 216 8.59 -9.57 -24.06
CA CYS A 216 8.55 -10.73 -24.92
C CYS A 216 8.61 -10.31 -26.38
#